data_431a62a114adee8efc645701d014898f
#
_entry.id   431a62a114adee8efc645701d014898f
#
_cell.length_a   1.000
_cell.length_b   1.000
_cell.length_c   1.000
_cell.angle_alpha   90.00
_cell.angle_beta   90.00
_cell.angle_gamma   90.00
#
_symmetry.space_group_name_H-M   'P 1'
#
loop_
_entity.id
_entity.type
_entity.pdbx_description
1 polymer ?
#
loop_
_entity_poly.entity_id
_entity_poly.type
_entity_poly.pdbx_seq_one_letter_code
_entity_poly.pdbx_strand_id
1 'polypeptide(L)'
;MALPLLELEERGDWEGLISRLRDMVADDRTVLGDPLVKQWLGRRWRNLFIAEATRDEKALEVASRPVGLVPVKRPPLLPDHKSPQQRIAERFLKGDTVTDWHTELPPPDMPEVRNTTMVIAPGLLTGLLNEFAYAFLHEAPVVQEEFGWPIIRSDLHPFRGCDANHDDLVATLDRGEGFDAAMQPITDPTPPDKVILVGYSKGAPDVLTFLAANPEYADRVVAMFSWAGANGGSYTADNIYATIKDLDISSATERMRELLSLLNPGVVTDGMLRRLDEYDVVGAFESLTTEARLAFLRRESPTLNALGIPFFTVSGATSPLEVPNFQLADTLSLQKYDANNDMQLLQSQARLDTVEMSTHLAVLHGHHWDIAYPPFPRQMQLLSPNLDNPFPKRAALVAMWQLTGELGLVE
;
A
#
# COMPACT_ATOMS: atom_id res chain seq x y z
N MET A 1 5.11 -20.55 -21.32
CA MET A 1 3.88 -20.83 -20.56
C MET A 1 2.75 -19.86 -20.92
N ALA A 2 3.02 -18.60 -21.25
CA ALA A 2 2.00 -17.57 -21.56
C ALA A 2 1.50 -17.52 -23.02
N LEU A 3 1.94 -18.37 -23.94
CA LEU A 3 1.51 -18.36 -25.34
C LEU A 3 -0.02 -18.40 -25.53
N PRO A 4 -0.79 -19.23 -24.80
CA PRO A 4 -2.24 -19.24 -24.93
C PRO A 4 -2.90 -17.92 -24.51
N LEU A 5 -2.30 -17.18 -23.55
CA LEU A 5 -2.81 -15.89 -23.11
C LEU A 5 -2.57 -14.79 -24.16
N LEU A 6 -1.42 -14.81 -24.86
CA LEU A 6 -1.12 -13.89 -25.94
C LEU A 6 -2.10 -14.04 -27.11
N GLU A 7 -2.45 -15.27 -27.47
CA GLU A 7 -3.44 -15.51 -28.55
C GLU A 7 -4.82 -14.97 -28.20
N LEU A 8 -5.24 -15.04 -26.93
CA LEU A 8 -6.48 -14.47 -26.44
C LEU A 8 -6.43 -12.93 -26.44
N GLU A 9 -5.31 -12.36 -25.99
CA GLU A 9 -5.06 -10.92 -26.02
C GLU A 9 -5.11 -10.35 -27.44
N GLU A 10 -4.43 -10.99 -28.41
CA GLU A 10 -4.42 -10.58 -29.83
C GLU A 10 -5.82 -10.60 -30.48
N ARG A 11 -6.70 -11.49 -30.02
CA ARG A 11 -8.09 -11.59 -30.46
C ARG A 11 -9.02 -10.63 -29.71
N GLY A 12 -8.57 -9.97 -28.65
CA GLY A 12 -9.40 -9.18 -27.75
C GLY A 12 -10.39 -10.02 -26.93
N ASP A 13 -10.12 -11.32 -26.76
CA ASP A 13 -10.94 -12.22 -25.95
C ASP A 13 -10.50 -12.12 -24.47
N TRP A 14 -10.90 -11.02 -23.83
CA TRP A 14 -10.50 -10.71 -22.47
C TRP A 14 -11.15 -11.62 -21.41
N GLU A 15 -12.41 -12.05 -21.65
CA GLU A 15 -13.11 -12.99 -20.76
C GLU A 15 -12.41 -14.36 -20.80
N GLY A 16 -12.11 -14.83 -22.01
CA GLY A 16 -11.34 -16.05 -22.20
C GLY A 16 -9.96 -15.99 -21.56
N LEU A 17 -9.28 -14.81 -21.63
CA LEU A 17 -7.98 -14.61 -21.01
C LEU A 17 -8.06 -14.69 -19.46
N ILE A 18 -9.03 -14.00 -18.85
CA ILE A 18 -9.22 -14.01 -17.39
C ILE A 18 -9.54 -15.46 -16.91
N SER A 19 -10.48 -16.13 -17.59
CA SER A 19 -10.83 -17.52 -17.26
C SER A 19 -9.63 -18.45 -17.40
N ARG A 20 -8.88 -18.34 -18.49
CA ARG A 20 -7.70 -19.18 -18.74
C ARG A 20 -6.59 -18.92 -17.71
N LEU A 21 -6.36 -17.67 -17.35
CA LEU A 21 -5.38 -17.34 -16.31
C LEU A 21 -5.79 -17.91 -14.95
N ARG A 22 -7.06 -17.84 -14.58
CA ARG A 22 -7.60 -18.44 -13.35
C ARG A 22 -7.32 -19.96 -13.33
N ASP A 23 -7.63 -20.68 -14.41
CA ASP A 23 -7.36 -22.12 -14.52
C ASP A 23 -5.86 -22.41 -14.36
N MET A 24 -5.00 -21.63 -15.03
CA MET A 24 -3.55 -21.81 -14.92
C MET A 24 -3.03 -21.56 -13.51
N VAL A 25 -3.56 -20.57 -12.79
CA VAL A 25 -3.19 -20.26 -11.39
C VAL A 25 -3.68 -21.38 -10.46
N ALA A 26 -4.85 -21.96 -10.71
CA ALA A 26 -5.36 -23.10 -9.95
C ALA A 26 -4.50 -24.34 -10.13
N ASP A 27 -3.99 -24.58 -11.35
CA ASP A 27 -3.11 -25.70 -11.66
C ASP A 27 -1.68 -25.48 -11.13
N ASP A 28 -1.12 -24.30 -11.32
CA ASP A 28 0.25 -23.95 -10.93
C ASP A 28 0.41 -22.44 -10.70
N ARG A 29 0.49 -22.02 -9.44
CA ARG A 29 0.66 -20.61 -9.07
C ARG A 29 1.96 -19.98 -9.60
N THR A 30 2.97 -20.77 -9.96
CA THR A 30 4.24 -20.23 -10.48
C THR A 30 4.07 -19.48 -11.81
N VAL A 31 2.93 -19.65 -12.50
CA VAL A 31 2.57 -18.87 -13.69
C VAL A 31 2.51 -17.36 -13.39
N LEU A 32 2.24 -16.96 -12.15
CA LEU A 32 2.26 -15.56 -11.73
C LEU A 32 3.66 -14.92 -11.77
N GLY A 33 4.70 -15.73 -11.89
CA GLY A 33 6.08 -15.30 -12.12
C GLY A 33 6.41 -15.00 -13.59
N ASP A 34 5.57 -15.41 -14.55
CA ASP A 34 5.79 -15.17 -15.98
C ASP A 34 5.72 -13.66 -16.30
N PRO A 35 6.69 -13.08 -17.01
CA PRO A 35 6.72 -11.64 -17.29
C PRO A 35 5.48 -11.11 -18.00
N LEU A 36 4.86 -11.89 -18.91
CA LEU A 36 3.64 -11.49 -19.62
C LEU A 36 2.44 -11.49 -18.68
N VAL A 37 2.36 -12.48 -17.79
CA VAL A 37 1.32 -12.52 -16.75
C VAL A 37 1.47 -11.32 -15.81
N LYS A 38 2.68 -11.00 -15.36
CA LYS A 38 2.93 -9.81 -14.53
C LYS A 38 2.50 -8.51 -15.22
N GLN A 39 2.79 -8.38 -16.50
CA GLN A 39 2.35 -7.21 -17.27
C GLN A 39 0.82 -7.13 -17.34
N TRP A 40 0.16 -8.26 -17.58
CA TRP A 40 -1.30 -8.35 -17.56
C TRP A 40 -1.90 -7.99 -16.19
N LEU A 41 -1.37 -8.58 -15.11
CA LEU A 41 -1.84 -8.31 -13.74
C LEU A 41 -1.77 -6.81 -13.38
N GLY A 42 -0.66 -6.16 -13.73
CA GLY A 42 -0.54 -4.72 -13.54
C GLY A 42 -1.60 -3.94 -14.34
N ARG A 43 -1.79 -4.24 -15.63
CA ARG A 43 -2.83 -3.65 -16.47
C ARG A 43 -4.22 -3.90 -15.89
N ARG A 44 -4.52 -5.15 -15.50
CA ARG A 44 -5.83 -5.51 -14.97
C ARG A 44 -6.14 -4.79 -13.68
N TRP A 45 -5.21 -4.77 -12.72
CA TRP A 45 -5.42 -4.05 -11.47
C TRP A 45 -5.70 -2.56 -11.70
N ARG A 46 -4.92 -1.89 -12.58
CA ARG A 46 -5.16 -0.47 -12.92
C ARG A 46 -6.52 -0.25 -13.57
N ASN A 47 -6.96 -1.16 -14.43
CA ASN A 47 -8.28 -1.10 -15.02
C ASN A 47 -9.40 -1.24 -13.97
N LEU A 48 -9.29 -2.21 -13.04
CA LEU A 48 -10.20 -2.38 -11.91
C LEU A 48 -10.26 -1.13 -11.04
N PHE A 49 -9.09 -0.59 -10.68
CA PHE A 49 -8.98 0.66 -9.93
C PHE A 49 -9.65 1.85 -10.63
N ILE A 50 -9.39 2.04 -11.93
CA ILE A 50 -9.99 3.11 -12.71
C ILE A 50 -11.52 2.93 -12.77
N ALA A 51 -12.02 1.73 -13.01
CA ALA A 51 -13.44 1.43 -13.05
C ALA A 51 -14.14 1.76 -11.74
N GLU A 52 -13.56 1.36 -10.59
CA GLU A 52 -14.10 1.68 -9.27
C GLU A 52 -13.99 3.17 -8.93
N ALA A 53 -12.87 3.81 -9.25
CA ALA A 53 -12.69 5.22 -8.99
C ALA A 53 -13.61 6.12 -9.85
N THR A 54 -14.04 5.67 -11.03
CA THR A 54 -15.04 6.40 -11.83
C THR A 54 -16.45 6.37 -11.25
N ARG A 55 -16.73 5.46 -10.31
CA ARG A 55 -18.00 5.41 -9.57
C ARG A 55 -18.02 6.36 -8.36
N ASP A 56 -16.87 6.87 -7.97
CA ASP A 56 -16.72 7.82 -6.87
C ASP A 56 -16.83 9.27 -7.40
N GLU A 57 -17.94 9.95 -7.09
CA GLU A 57 -18.18 11.33 -7.50
C GLU A 57 -17.09 12.30 -7.00
N LYS A 58 -16.54 12.08 -5.81
CA LYS A 58 -15.47 12.91 -5.25
C LYS A 58 -14.16 12.71 -6.03
N ALA A 59 -13.84 11.48 -6.37
CA ALA A 59 -12.67 11.17 -7.18
C ALA A 59 -12.77 11.81 -8.57
N LEU A 60 -13.95 11.74 -9.22
CA LEU A 60 -14.22 12.40 -10.50
C LEU A 60 -14.15 13.93 -10.41
N GLU A 61 -14.68 14.52 -9.34
CA GLU A 61 -14.58 15.97 -9.09
C GLU A 61 -13.11 16.38 -9.00
N VAL A 62 -12.30 15.68 -8.18
CA VAL A 62 -10.87 15.94 -8.04
C VAL A 62 -10.13 15.75 -9.35
N ALA A 63 -10.40 14.66 -10.08
CA ALA A 63 -9.79 14.38 -11.38
C ALA A 63 -10.15 15.42 -12.46
N SER A 64 -11.24 16.15 -12.26
CA SER A 64 -11.67 17.23 -13.17
C SER A 64 -11.05 18.59 -12.84
N ARG A 65 -10.40 18.73 -11.66
CA ARG A 65 -9.74 19.98 -11.27
C ARG A 65 -8.41 20.15 -12.01
N PRO A 66 -8.06 21.36 -12.45
CA PRO A 66 -6.75 21.61 -13.01
C PRO A 66 -5.66 21.39 -11.95
N VAL A 67 -4.63 20.65 -12.31
CA VAL A 67 -3.41 20.48 -11.50
C VAL A 67 -2.51 21.70 -11.72
N GLY A 68 -2.19 22.46 -10.68
CA GLY A 68 -1.28 23.61 -10.77
C GLY A 68 -1.34 24.55 -9.57
N LEU A 69 -0.30 25.38 -9.43
CA LEU A 69 -0.12 26.36 -8.34
C LEU A 69 -1.23 27.42 -8.27
N VAL A 70 -1.97 27.62 -9.34
CA VAL A 70 -3.10 28.55 -9.40
C VAL A 70 -4.28 27.81 -9.97
N PRO A 71 -5.45 27.82 -9.35
CA PRO A 71 -6.66 27.31 -9.95
C PRO A 71 -7.02 28.19 -11.15
N VAL A 72 -6.40 27.93 -12.28
CA VAL A 72 -6.76 28.58 -13.53
C VAL A 72 -8.12 28.02 -13.91
N LYS A 73 -9.18 28.80 -13.72
CA LYS A 73 -10.46 28.52 -14.35
C LYS A 73 -10.17 28.40 -15.84
N ARG A 74 -10.26 27.20 -16.41
CA ARG A 74 -10.13 27.01 -17.85
C ARG A 74 -11.11 27.97 -18.52
N PRO A 75 -10.67 28.71 -19.55
CA PRO A 75 -11.62 29.45 -20.34
C PRO A 75 -12.65 28.46 -20.90
N PRO A 76 -13.96 28.77 -20.87
CA PRO A 76 -15.04 27.90 -21.33
C PRO A 76 -15.00 27.57 -22.85
N LEU A 77 -13.94 27.94 -23.54
CA LEU A 77 -13.80 27.89 -24.99
C LEU A 77 -13.23 26.60 -25.58
N LEU A 78 -12.69 25.71 -24.72
CA LEU A 78 -12.20 24.40 -25.18
C LEU A 78 -12.96 23.30 -24.42
N PRO A 79 -13.87 22.58 -25.08
CA PRO A 79 -14.54 21.44 -24.50
C PRO A 79 -13.48 20.41 -24.06
N ASP A 80 -13.58 19.97 -22.84
CA ASP A 80 -12.75 18.87 -22.33
C ASP A 80 -13.39 17.55 -22.81
N HIS A 81 -12.76 16.93 -23.79
CA HIS A 81 -13.23 15.68 -24.41
C HIS A 81 -12.75 14.41 -23.67
N LYS A 82 -12.07 14.56 -22.52
CA LYS A 82 -11.55 13.41 -21.76
C LYS A 82 -12.70 12.59 -21.17
N SER A 83 -12.60 11.26 -21.32
CA SER A 83 -13.51 10.35 -20.62
C SER A 83 -13.30 10.39 -19.09
N PRO A 84 -14.27 9.97 -18.28
CA PRO A 84 -14.09 9.82 -16.85
C PRO A 84 -12.89 8.93 -16.50
N GLN A 85 -12.72 7.81 -17.21
CA GLN A 85 -11.60 6.87 -17.03
C GLN A 85 -10.25 7.56 -17.31
N GLN A 86 -10.16 8.31 -18.40
CA GLN A 86 -8.96 9.08 -18.73
C GLN A 86 -8.60 10.08 -17.63
N ARG A 87 -9.60 10.81 -17.09
CA ARG A 87 -9.37 11.78 -16.00
C ARG A 87 -8.84 11.10 -14.75
N ILE A 88 -9.45 9.97 -14.36
CA ILE A 88 -9.00 9.17 -13.20
C ILE A 88 -7.58 8.68 -13.41
N ALA A 89 -7.28 8.06 -14.56
CA ALA A 89 -5.95 7.54 -14.84
C ALA A 89 -4.89 8.65 -14.80
N GLU A 90 -5.09 9.75 -15.52
CA GLU A 90 -4.15 10.88 -15.55
C GLU A 90 -3.99 11.59 -14.20
N ARG A 91 -5.01 11.53 -13.33
CA ARG A 91 -4.98 12.18 -12.03
C ARG A 91 -4.30 11.34 -10.96
N PHE A 92 -4.56 10.02 -10.94
CA PHE A 92 -4.19 9.17 -9.82
C PHE A 92 -3.15 8.08 -10.15
N LEU A 93 -2.74 7.98 -11.42
CA LEU A 93 -1.66 7.09 -11.84
C LEU A 93 -0.50 7.90 -12.43
N LYS A 94 0.70 7.32 -12.40
CA LYS A 94 1.91 7.88 -13.04
C LYS A 94 2.66 6.81 -13.83
N GLY A 95 3.59 7.28 -14.67
CA GLY A 95 4.45 6.42 -15.48
C GLY A 95 3.82 6.02 -16.82
N ASP A 96 4.46 5.08 -17.49
CA ASP A 96 4.12 4.66 -18.86
C ASP A 96 2.76 3.95 -18.97
N THR A 97 2.20 3.54 -17.82
CA THR A 97 0.94 2.77 -17.73
C THR A 97 -0.30 3.64 -17.59
N VAL A 98 -0.16 4.96 -17.56
CA VAL A 98 -1.31 5.90 -17.48
C VAL A 98 -2.27 5.72 -18.65
N THR A 99 -1.81 5.23 -19.80
CA THR A 99 -2.60 5.01 -21.02
C THR A 99 -3.45 3.74 -21.00
N ASP A 100 -3.34 2.88 -20.01
CA ASP A 100 -4.07 1.61 -19.93
C ASP A 100 -5.60 1.77 -19.87
N TRP A 101 -6.10 2.98 -19.59
CA TRP A 101 -7.52 3.31 -19.65
C TRP A 101 -8.15 3.17 -21.05
N HIS A 102 -7.34 3.15 -22.12
CA HIS A 102 -7.83 2.95 -23.49
C HIS A 102 -8.36 1.53 -23.74
N THR A 103 -7.95 0.55 -22.94
CA THR A 103 -8.39 -0.83 -23.12
C THR A 103 -9.69 -1.06 -22.35
N GLU A 104 -10.79 -1.30 -23.06
CA GLU A 104 -12.03 -1.73 -22.43
C GLU A 104 -11.90 -3.21 -22.05
N LEU A 105 -11.75 -3.46 -20.76
CA LEU A 105 -11.75 -4.79 -20.18
C LEU A 105 -13.13 -5.11 -19.58
N PRO A 106 -13.52 -6.38 -19.52
CA PRO A 106 -14.82 -6.76 -18.95
C PRO A 106 -14.92 -6.29 -17.51
N PRO A 107 -16.13 -5.96 -17.02
CA PRO A 107 -16.34 -5.66 -15.63
C PRO A 107 -15.92 -6.84 -14.76
N PRO A 108 -15.39 -6.60 -13.55
CA PRO A 108 -15.00 -7.68 -12.66
C PRO A 108 -16.24 -8.43 -12.16
N ASP A 109 -16.09 -9.74 -12.03
CA ASP A 109 -16.96 -10.51 -11.14
C ASP A 109 -16.64 -10.13 -9.70
N MET A 110 -17.65 -9.81 -8.91
CA MET A 110 -17.46 -9.54 -7.49
C MET A 110 -17.26 -10.88 -6.77
N PRO A 111 -16.10 -11.08 -6.08
CA PRO A 111 -15.85 -12.36 -5.43
C PRO A 111 -16.82 -12.59 -4.29
N GLU A 112 -17.37 -13.81 -4.21
CA GLU A 112 -17.99 -14.29 -2.99
C GLU A 112 -16.88 -14.67 -2.01
N VAL A 113 -16.83 -14.00 -0.87
CA VAL A 113 -15.81 -14.25 0.14
C VAL A 113 -16.43 -15.01 1.30
N ARG A 114 -15.99 -16.25 1.51
CA ARG A 114 -16.53 -17.13 2.55
C ARG A 114 -15.57 -17.36 3.71
N ASN A 115 -14.28 -17.49 3.43
CA ASN A 115 -13.27 -17.92 4.39
C ASN A 115 -12.01 -17.04 4.40
N THR A 116 -12.00 -15.95 3.64
CA THR A 116 -10.81 -15.07 3.50
C THR A 116 -11.05 -13.75 4.19
N THR A 117 -10.07 -13.32 4.99
CA THR A 117 -10.06 -12.03 5.68
C THR A 117 -8.89 -11.18 5.18
N MET A 118 -9.09 -9.90 4.89
CA MET A 118 -7.99 -8.98 4.65
C MET A 118 -7.43 -8.49 5.98
N VAL A 119 -6.13 -8.64 6.16
CA VAL A 119 -5.40 -8.18 7.35
C VAL A 119 -4.50 -7.02 6.96
N ILE A 120 -4.77 -5.83 7.51
CA ILE A 120 -3.96 -4.64 7.26
C ILE A 120 -2.88 -4.52 8.34
N ALA A 121 -1.63 -4.60 7.93
CA ALA A 121 -0.45 -4.37 8.75
C ALA A 121 -0.04 -2.88 8.65
N PRO A 122 -0.04 -2.13 9.77
CA PRO A 122 0.11 -0.69 9.78
C PRO A 122 1.54 -0.21 9.52
N GLY A 123 1.67 1.09 9.15
CA GLY A 123 2.96 1.77 8.99
C GLY A 123 3.53 2.34 10.30
N LEU A 124 4.70 2.97 10.17
CA LEU A 124 5.50 3.49 11.30
C LEU A 124 4.78 4.48 12.22
N LEU A 125 3.93 5.36 11.68
CA LEU A 125 3.29 6.43 12.45
C LEU A 125 1.90 6.06 12.98
N THR A 126 1.46 4.85 12.75
CA THR A 126 0.11 4.40 13.11
C THR A 126 -0.11 4.52 14.63
N GLY A 127 -1.21 5.15 15.00
CA GLY A 127 -1.56 5.38 16.40
C GLY A 127 -0.78 6.49 17.12
N LEU A 128 0.18 7.14 16.46
CA LEU A 128 0.97 8.22 17.06
C LEU A 128 0.48 9.62 16.66
N LEU A 129 -0.21 9.73 15.56
CA LEU A 129 -0.68 11.00 15.03
C LEU A 129 -2.20 10.96 14.87
N ASN A 130 -2.94 10.90 15.97
CA ASN A 130 -4.42 10.88 15.93
C ASN A 130 -5.01 9.91 14.86
N GLU A 131 -6.32 10.00 14.65
CA GLU A 131 -7.07 9.16 13.71
C GLU A 131 -6.56 9.21 12.26
N PHE A 132 -5.89 10.29 11.84
CA PHE A 132 -5.45 10.40 10.45
C PHE A 132 -4.25 9.52 10.07
N ALA A 133 -3.53 8.96 11.03
CA ALA A 133 -2.39 8.09 10.76
C ALA A 133 -2.74 6.59 10.68
N TYR A 134 -3.99 6.27 10.37
CA TYR A 134 -4.41 4.89 10.12
C TYR A 134 -4.69 4.67 8.64
N ALA A 135 -3.97 3.72 8.02
CA ALA A 135 -4.16 3.40 6.63
C ALA A 135 -5.59 2.88 6.36
N PHE A 136 -6.24 3.46 5.35
CA PHE A 136 -7.60 3.09 4.94
C PHE A 136 -8.66 3.21 6.04
N LEU A 137 -8.51 4.17 6.96
CA LEU A 137 -9.37 4.32 8.15
C LEU A 137 -10.85 4.42 7.79
N HIS A 138 -11.18 5.24 6.81
CA HIS A 138 -12.57 5.51 6.41
C HIS A 138 -13.07 4.55 5.32
N GLU A 139 -12.15 3.97 4.55
CA GLU A 139 -12.48 3.16 3.40
C GLU A 139 -12.73 1.69 3.76
N ALA A 140 -11.96 1.13 4.70
CA ALA A 140 -12.09 -0.28 5.09
C ALA A 140 -13.47 -0.64 5.65
N PRO A 141 -14.07 0.12 6.60
CA PRO A 141 -15.40 -0.19 7.08
C PRO A 141 -16.48 -0.05 5.99
N VAL A 142 -16.33 0.90 5.06
CA VAL A 142 -17.25 1.07 3.92
C VAL A 142 -17.21 -0.14 2.99
N VAL A 143 -16.00 -0.61 2.65
CA VAL A 143 -15.82 -1.80 1.80
C VAL A 143 -16.40 -3.05 2.48
N GLN A 144 -16.17 -3.21 3.79
CA GLN A 144 -16.71 -4.33 4.54
C GLN A 144 -18.25 -4.28 4.60
N GLU A 145 -18.84 -3.11 4.83
CA GLU A 145 -20.29 -2.93 4.87
C GLU A 145 -20.95 -3.16 3.50
N GLU A 146 -20.34 -2.63 2.43
CA GLU A 146 -20.89 -2.69 1.08
C GLU A 146 -20.85 -4.11 0.48
N PHE A 147 -19.76 -4.83 0.70
CA PHE A 147 -19.50 -6.12 0.05
C PHE A 147 -19.54 -7.34 0.98
N GLY A 148 -19.57 -7.12 2.28
CA GLY A 148 -19.45 -8.19 3.25
C GLY A 148 -18.04 -8.80 3.36
N TRP A 149 -17.02 -8.17 2.77
CA TRP A 149 -15.65 -8.66 2.80
C TRP A 149 -14.98 -8.36 4.15
N PRO A 150 -14.55 -9.39 4.91
CA PRO A 150 -13.99 -9.17 6.23
C PRO A 150 -12.64 -8.45 6.18
N ILE A 151 -12.50 -7.38 6.96
CA ILE A 151 -11.24 -6.63 7.09
C ILE A 151 -10.93 -6.45 8.58
N ILE A 152 -9.73 -6.85 8.98
CA ILE A 152 -9.19 -6.60 10.31
C ILE A 152 -7.82 -5.91 10.21
N ARG A 153 -7.33 -5.42 11.33
CA ARG A 153 -6.03 -4.73 11.43
C ARG A 153 -5.21 -5.37 12.51
N SER A 154 -3.97 -5.71 12.20
CA SER A 154 -3.02 -6.19 13.20
C SER A 154 -2.57 -5.05 14.11
N ASP A 155 -2.31 -5.39 15.38
CA ASP A 155 -1.83 -4.44 16.39
C ASP A 155 -0.29 -4.40 16.42
N LEU A 156 0.35 -4.30 15.25
CA LEU A 156 1.80 -4.17 15.15
C LEU A 156 2.27 -2.89 15.84
N HIS A 157 3.33 -3.03 16.64
CA HIS A 157 3.91 -1.86 17.28
C HIS A 157 4.61 -0.96 16.26
N PRO A 158 4.27 0.34 16.15
CA PRO A 158 4.78 1.22 15.10
C PRO A 158 6.28 1.51 15.23
N PHE A 159 6.82 1.55 16.44
CA PHE A 159 8.23 1.85 16.75
C PHE A 159 8.94 0.68 17.43
N ARG A 160 9.02 -0.41 16.72
CA ARG A 160 9.80 -1.60 17.06
C ARG A 160 10.43 -2.18 15.80
N GLY A 161 11.53 -2.90 15.92
CA GLY A 161 12.15 -3.61 14.80
C GLY A 161 11.17 -4.62 14.16
N CYS A 162 11.41 -4.97 12.89
CA CYS A 162 10.51 -5.88 12.18
C CYS A 162 10.43 -7.26 12.84
N ASP A 163 11.56 -7.78 13.34
CA ASP A 163 11.60 -9.07 14.05
C ASP A 163 10.80 -9.03 15.36
N ALA A 164 10.79 -7.90 16.04
CA ALA A 164 10.09 -7.73 17.31
C ALA A 164 8.55 -7.68 17.15
N ASN A 165 8.05 -7.43 15.93
CA ASN A 165 6.62 -7.44 15.62
C ASN A 165 6.05 -8.84 15.30
N HIS A 166 6.88 -9.88 15.39
CA HIS A 166 6.49 -11.27 15.13
C HIS A 166 5.25 -11.71 15.92
N ASP A 167 5.28 -11.53 17.24
CA ASP A 167 4.21 -12.04 18.13
C ASP A 167 2.88 -11.29 17.92
N ASP A 168 2.92 -10.04 17.45
CA ASP A 168 1.72 -9.29 17.11
C ASP A 168 1.02 -9.88 15.86
N LEU A 169 1.79 -10.34 14.86
CA LEU A 169 1.23 -11.03 13.70
C LEU A 169 0.69 -12.42 14.08
N VAL A 170 1.40 -13.17 14.94
CA VAL A 170 0.90 -14.43 15.51
C VAL A 170 -0.43 -14.18 16.24
N ALA A 171 -0.51 -13.13 17.06
CA ALA A 171 -1.74 -12.76 17.76
C ALA A 171 -2.91 -12.53 16.80
N THR A 172 -2.65 -11.81 15.71
CA THR A 172 -3.69 -11.55 14.71
C THR A 172 -4.08 -12.81 13.93
N LEU A 173 -3.09 -13.57 13.46
CA LEU A 173 -3.38 -14.70 12.57
C LEU A 173 -3.91 -15.93 13.34
N ASP A 174 -3.39 -16.22 14.52
CA ASP A 174 -3.76 -17.44 15.26
C ASP A 174 -4.87 -17.24 16.29
N ARG A 175 -5.06 -15.99 16.75
CA ARG A 175 -6.06 -15.67 17.76
C ARG A 175 -7.12 -14.68 17.29
N GLY A 176 -6.94 -14.07 16.12
CA GLY A 176 -7.86 -13.03 15.59
C GLY A 176 -7.80 -11.70 16.36
N GLU A 177 -6.74 -11.50 17.16
CA GLU A 177 -6.57 -10.29 17.96
C GLU A 177 -6.16 -9.09 17.10
N GLY A 178 -6.57 -7.89 17.53
CA GLY A 178 -6.28 -6.65 16.82
C GLY A 178 -7.48 -5.71 16.82
N PHE A 179 -7.68 -5.04 15.71
CA PHE A 179 -8.77 -4.08 15.53
C PHE A 179 -9.65 -4.49 14.36
N ASP A 180 -10.92 -4.13 14.43
CA ASP A 180 -11.83 -4.23 13.30
C ASP A 180 -11.50 -3.19 12.18
N ALA A 181 -12.29 -3.22 11.11
CA ALA A 181 -12.13 -2.28 10.00
C ALA A 181 -12.20 -0.80 10.43
N ALA A 182 -12.99 -0.49 11.47
CA ALA A 182 -13.23 0.85 12.02
C ALA A 182 -12.27 1.22 13.19
N MET A 183 -11.21 0.45 13.41
CA MET A 183 -10.23 0.65 14.50
C MET A 183 -10.80 0.46 15.91
N GLN A 184 -11.86 -0.33 16.06
CA GLN A 184 -12.31 -0.73 17.40
C GLN A 184 -11.60 -2.03 17.80
N PRO A 185 -11.16 -2.17 19.06
CA PRO A 185 -10.59 -3.43 19.54
C PRO A 185 -11.57 -4.59 19.36
N ILE A 186 -11.09 -5.70 18.82
CA ILE A 186 -11.91 -6.91 18.66
C ILE A 186 -12.11 -7.56 20.02
N THR A 187 -13.37 -7.63 20.50
CA THR A 187 -13.71 -8.14 21.85
C THR A 187 -13.98 -9.63 21.88
N ASP A 188 -14.35 -10.24 20.74
CA ASP A 188 -14.58 -11.68 20.59
C ASP A 188 -13.78 -12.18 19.37
N PRO A 189 -12.45 -12.31 19.52
CA PRO A 189 -11.57 -12.59 18.42
C PRO A 189 -11.75 -14.04 17.91
N THR A 190 -11.79 -14.16 16.60
CA THR A 190 -11.81 -15.45 15.90
C THR A 190 -10.67 -15.47 14.89
N PRO A 191 -9.79 -16.48 14.91
CA PRO A 191 -8.71 -16.59 13.93
C PRO A 191 -9.25 -16.58 12.50
N PRO A 192 -8.68 -15.77 11.59
CA PRO A 192 -9.01 -15.86 10.18
C PRO A 192 -8.51 -17.19 9.60
N ASP A 193 -9.29 -17.82 8.72
CA ASP A 193 -8.89 -19.07 8.07
C ASP A 193 -7.85 -18.80 6.97
N LYS A 194 -8.24 -18.07 5.93
CA LYS A 194 -7.36 -17.58 4.87
C LYS A 194 -7.20 -16.07 4.96
N VAL A 195 -6.05 -15.55 4.54
CA VAL A 195 -5.79 -14.11 4.65
C VAL A 195 -5.22 -13.52 3.37
N ILE A 196 -5.66 -12.29 3.05
CA ILE A 196 -4.94 -11.36 2.20
C ILE A 196 -4.17 -10.43 3.15
N LEU A 197 -2.85 -10.43 3.09
CA LEU A 197 -2.04 -9.51 3.89
C LEU A 197 -1.80 -8.21 3.12
N VAL A 198 -2.07 -7.07 3.75
CA VAL A 198 -1.80 -5.75 3.18
C VAL A 198 -0.83 -5.03 4.10
N GLY A 199 0.44 -4.99 3.73
CA GLY A 199 1.47 -4.26 4.47
C GLY A 199 1.63 -2.84 3.95
N TYR A 200 1.32 -1.83 4.76
CA TYR A 200 1.55 -0.44 4.39
C TYR A 200 2.87 0.06 4.98
N SER A 201 3.71 0.73 4.16
CA SER A 201 4.96 1.34 4.62
C SER A 201 5.83 0.33 5.38
N LYS A 202 6.13 0.57 6.67
CA LYS A 202 6.83 -0.38 7.56
C LYS A 202 6.09 -1.72 7.70
N GLY A 203 4.78 -1.74 7.65
CA GLY A 203 4.00 -2.98 7.76
C GLY A 203 4.32 -4.01 6.67
N ALA A 204 4.82 -3.59 5.50
CA ALA A 204 5.26 -4.53 4.48
C ALA A 204 6.56 -5.26 4.87
N PRO A 205 7.65 -4.60 5.28
CA PRO A 205 8.79 -5.25 5.91
C PRO A 205 8.45 -6.16 7.09
N ASP A 206 7.53 -5.75 7.97
CA ASP A 206 7.10 -6.57 9.12
C ASP A 206 6.49 -7.91 8.63
N VAL A 207 5.56 -7.84 7.68
CA VAL A 207 4.93 -9.03 7.07
C VAL A 207 5.94 -9.90 6.34
N LEU A 208 6.85 -9.32 5.56
CA LEU A 208 7.89 -10.07 4.84
C LEU A 208 8.83 -10.78 5.80
N THR A 209 9.22 -10.12 6.89
CA THR A 209 10.09 -10.69 7.93
C THR A 209 9.38 -11.84 8.64
N PHE A 210 8.10 -11.66 8.98
CA PHE A 210 7.28 -12.70 9.57
C PHE A 210 7.14 -13.93 8.66
N LEU A 211 6.78 -13.73 7.38
CA LEU A 211 6.59 -14.83 6.43
C LEU A 211 7.89 -15.61 6.15
N ALA A 212 9.03 -14.90 6.10
CA ALA A 212 10.32 -15.57 5.92
C ALA A 212 10.71 -16.42 7.14
N ALA A 213 10.35 -15.99 8.34
CA ALA A 213 10.62 -16.71 9.59
C ALA A 213 9.62 -17.86 9.85
N ASN A 214 8.42 -17.79 9.27
CA ASN A 214 7.29 -18.72 9.54
C ASN A 214 6.66 -19.22 8.23
N PRO A 215 7.38 -20.04 7.45
CA PRO A 215 6.90 -20.52 6.16
C PRO A 215 5.62 -21.37 6.25
N GLU A 216 5.31 -21.93 7.42
CA GLU A 216 4.09 -22.69 7.69
C GLU A 216 2.79 -21.89 7.53
N TYR A 217 2.86 -20.55 7.59
CA TYR A 217 1.68 -19.71 7.33
C TYR A 217 1.37 -19.55 5.84
N ALA A 218 2.26 -20.00 4.94
CA ALA A 218 2.08 -19.84 3.50
C ALA A 218 0.75 -20.40 2.99
N ASP A 219 0.31 -21.54 3.54
CA ASP A 219 -0.95 -22.18 3.15
C ASP A 219 -2.20 -21.35 3.51
N ARG A 220 -2.07 -20.41 4.46
CA ARG A 220 -3.15 -19.51 4.90
C ARG A 220 -3.13 -18.20 4.15
N VAL A 221 -1.99 -17.80 3.57
CA VAL A 221 -1.84 -16.51 2.87
C VAL A 221 -2.16 -16.69 1.39
N VAL A 222 -3.29 -16.13 0.96
CA VAL A 222 -3.71 -16.20 -0.45
C VAL A 222 -2.98 -15.20 -1.33
N ALA A 223 -2.63 -14.03 -0.78
CA ALA A 223 -1.84 -13.00 -1.44
C ALA A 223 -1.25 -12.01 -0.41
N MET A 224 -0.16 -11.35 -0.77
CA MET A 224 0.39 -10.22 0.00
C MET A 224 0.48 -8.98 -0.89
N PHE A 225 -0.15 -7.88 -0.45
CA PHE A 225 -0.03 -6.55 -1.05
C PHE A 225 0.93 -5.69 -0.23
N SER A 226 2.01 -5.25 -0.84
CA SER A 226 2.94 -4.26 -0.29
C SER A 226 2.54 -2.88 -0.78
N TRP A 227 1.81 -2.14 0.03
CA TRP A 227 1.27 -0.82 -0.29
C TRP A 227 2.25 0.27 0.12
N ALA A 228 2.96 0.83 -0.84
CA ALA A 228 4.10 1.73 -0.61
C ALA A 228 5.04 1.19 0.48
N GLY A 229 5.35 -0.11 0.43
CA GLY A 229 6.14 -0.79 1.45
C GLY A 229 7.63 -0.43 1.36
N ALA A 230 8.27 -0.27 2.51
CA ALA A 230 9.71 -0.01 2.58
C ALA A 230 10.53 -1.33 2.37
N ASN A 231 10.20 -2.08 1.31
CA ASN A 231 10.76 -3.41 1.05
C ASN A 231 12.28 -3.39 0.89
N GLY A 232 12.79 -2.42 0.12
CA GLY A 232 14.22 -2.18 -0.10
C GLY A 232 14.83 -1.14 0.83
N GLY A 233 14.11 -0.77 1.90
CA GLY A 233 14.52 0.27 2.85
C GLY A 233 14.15 1.68 2.41
N SER A 234 14.61 2.67 3.18
CA SER A 234 14.33 4.08 2.94
C SER A 234 15.57 4.93 3.22
N TYR A 235 15.94 5.79 2.29
CA TYR A 235 17.01 6.78 2.53
C TYR A 235 16.65 7.78 3.63
N THR A 236 15.35 8.05 3.82
CA THR A 236 14.89 8.83 4.97
C THR A 236 15.17 8.10 6.28
N ALA A 237 14.93 6.79 6.33
CA ALA A 237 15.27 5.96 7.49
C ALA A 237 16.79 5.91 7.73
N ASP A 238 17.61 5.80 6.68
CA ASP A 238 19.08 5.86 6.80
C ASP A 238 19.55 7.15 7.48
N ASN A 239 19.00 8.30 7.05
CA ASN A 239 19.33 9.60 7.62
C ASN A 239 18.92 9.73 9.08
N ILE A 240 17.72 9.27 9.43
CA ILE A 240 17.22 9.30 10.81
C ILE A 240 18.05 8.36 11.67
N TYR A 241 18.26 7.11 11.24
CA TYR A 241 19.05 6.12 11.96
C TYR A 241 20.48 6.61 12.23
N ALA A 242 21.15 7.19 11.23
CA ALA A 242 22.49 7.77 11.41
C ALA A 242 22.52 8.85 12.51
N THR A 243 21.41 9.51 12.78
CA THR A 243 21.31 10.55 13.81
C THR A 243 21.05 10.00 15.22
N ILE A 244 20.33 8.86 15.29
CA ILE A 244 19.84 8.34 16.58
C ILE A 244 20.55 7.08 17.06
N LYS A 245 21.29 6.36 16.22
CA LYS A 245 21.88 5.04 16.52
C LYS A 245 22.82 5.01 17.74
N ASP A 246 23.47 6.13 18.05
CA ASP A 246 24.39 6.23 19.17
C ASP A 246 23.72 6.84 20.44
N LEU A 247 22.40 7.08 20.39
CA LEU A 247 21.64 7.55 21.54
C LEU A 247 21.12 6.35 22.34
N ASP A 248 20.96 6.53 23.67
CA ASP A 248 20.17 5.56 24.43
C ASP A 248 18.70 5.59 23.99
N ILE A 249 17.98 4.50 24.26
CA ILE A 249 16.58 4.33 23.79
C ILE A 249 15.68 5.45 24.28
N SER A 250 15.89 5.95 25.51
CA SER A 250 15.09 7.03 26.09
C SER A 250 15.32 8.35 25.36
N SER A 251 16.57 8.68 25.06
CA SER A 251 16.93 9.90 24.32
C SER A 251 16.45 9.87 22.87
N ALA A 252 16.50 8.72 22.19
CA ALA A 252 15.96 8.56 20.84
C ALA A 252 14.43 8.73 20.81
N THR A 253 13.73 8.18 21.80
CA THR A 253 12.28 8.32 21.95
C THR A 253 11.89 9.78 22.23
N GLU A 254 12.67 10.48 23.06
CA GLU A 254 12.42 11.89 23.38
C GLU A 254 12.61 12.79 22.16
N ARG A 255 13.67 12.58 21.37
CA ARG A 255 13.86 13.29 20.09
C ARG A 255 12.74 13.00 19.11
N MET A 256 12.25 11.77 19.05
CA MET A 256 11.11 11.45 18.20
C MET A 256 9.84 12.17 18.66
N ARG A 257 9.60 12.27 19.97
CA ARG A 257 8.51 13.08 20.53
C ARG A 257 8.65 14.55 20.15
N GLU A 258 9.85 15.11 20.24
CA GLU A 258 10.11 16.49 19.82
C GLU A 258 9.81 16.69 18.34
N LEU A 259 10.28 15.78 17.46
CA LEU A 259 9.98 15.81 16.04
C LEU A 259 8.47 15.70 15.78
N LEU A 260 7.79 14.78 16.42
CA LEU A 260 6.34 14.62 16.27
C LEU A 260 5.57 15.84 16.80
N SER A 261 6.04 16.47 17.88
CA SER A 261 5.42 17.68 18.44
C SER A 261 5.61 18.91 17.53
N LEU A 262 6.73 18.98 16.79
CA LEU A 262 6.96 20.00 15.77
C LEU A 262 6.04 19.79 14.56
N LEU A 263 5.76 18.53 14.21
CA LEU A 263 4.87 18.18 13.12
C LEU A 263 3.41 18.48 13.45
N ASN A 264 3.01 18.37 14.71
CA ASN A 264 1.66 18.67 15.15
C ASN A 264 1.59 19.04 16.65
N PRO A 265 1.75 20.32 17.02
CA PRO A 265 1.62 20.79 18.39
C PRO A 265 0.20 20.53 18.93
N GLY A 266 0.01 19.56 19.78
CA GLY A 266 -1.27 19.19 20.42
C GLY A 266 -1.82 17.84 19.99
N VAL A 267 -1.08 17.06 19.24
CA VAL A 267 -1.49 15.74 18.73
C VAL A 267 -0.90 14.57 19.51
N VAL A 268 0.05 14.81 20.40
CA VAL A 268 0.48 13.78 21.35
C VAL A 268 -0.66 13.54 22.37
N THR A 269 -1.56 12.62 22.06
CA THR A 269 -2.65 12.23 22.95
C THR A 269 -2.27 11.03 23.81
N ASP A 270 -2.96 10.82 24.93
CA ASP A 270 -2.71 9.70 25.86
C ASP A 270 -2.84 8.31 25.17
N GLY A 271 -3.58 8.19 24.07
CA GLY A 271 -3.66 6.97 23.25
C GLY A 271 -2.39 6.59 22.51
N MET A 272 -1.43 7.54 22.35
CA MET A 272 -0.13 7.30 21.74
C MET A 272 0.84 6.53 22.63
N LEU A 273 0.52 6.44 23.92
CA LEU A 273 1.42 5.90 24.94
C LEU A 273 1.07 4.46 25.30
N ARG A 274 0.32 3.78 24.43
CA ARG A 274 0.04 2.35 24.60
C ARG A 274 1.31 1.55 24.37
N ARG A 275 1.59 0.58 25.23
CA ARG A 275 2.76 -0.30 25.13
C ARG A 275 4.09 0.48 25.16
N LEU A 276 4.21 1.46 26.09
CA LEU A 276 5.37 2.36 26.23
C LEU A 276 6.70 1.65 26.43
N ASP A 277 6.68 0.55 27.14
CA ASP A 277 7.82 -0.32 27.45
C ASP A 277 8.34 -1.11 26.26
N GLU A 278 7.59 -1.12 25.15
CA GLU A 278 7.95 -1.83 23.92
C GLU A 278 8.57 -0.92 22.84
N TYR A 279 8.70 0.39 23.12
CA TYR A 279 9.28 1.33 22.17
C TYR A 279 10.78 1.09 21.98
N ASP A 280 11.14 0.70 20.77
CA ASP A 280 12.52 0.64 20.29
C ASP A 280 12.65 1.46 19.00
N VAL A 281 12.77 2.77 19.16
CA VAL A 281 12.86 3.72 18.05
C VAL A 281 14.12 3.46 17.21
N VAL A 282 15.22 3.11 17.85
CA VAL A 282 16.49 2.83 17.15
C VAL A 282 16.33 1.58 16.29
N GLY A 283 15.85 0.46 16.85
CA GLY A 283 15.60 -0.78 16.11
C GLY A 283 14.53 -0.64 15.03
N ALA A 284 13.50 0.20 15.26
CA ALA A 284 12.50 0.49 14.23
C ALA A 284 13.13 1.12 12.98
N PHE A 285 13.97 2.15 13.13
CA PHE A 285 14.64 2.79 12.00
C PHE A 285 15.77 1.94 11.45
N GLU A 286 16.53 1.22 12.27
CA GLU A 286 17.55 0.27 11.80
C GLU A 286 16.95 -0.75 10.84
N SER A 287 15.82 -1.36 11.22
CA SER A 287 15.13 -2.36 10.40
C SER A 287 14.61 -1.83 9.06
N LEU A 288 14.50 -0.50 8.90
CA LEU A 288 14.07 0.18 7.67
C LEU A 288 15.22 0.80 6.88
N THR A 289 16.46 0.70 7.34
CA THR A 289 17.61 1.18 6.57
C THR A 289 17.75 0.41 5.25
N THR A 290 18.29 1.06 4.24
CA THR A 290 18.55 0.43 2.94
C THR A 290 19.52 -0.74 3.09
N GLU A 291 20.53 -0.63 3.97
CA GLU A 291 21.47 -1.71 4.27
C GLU A 291 20.76 -2.94 4.85
N ALA A 292 19.97 -2.76 5.91
CA ALA A 292 19.26 -3.86 6.57
C ALA A 292 18.27 -4.54 5.63
N ARG A 293 17.48 -3.77 4.88
CA ARG A 293 16.46 -4.31 3.97
C ARG A 293 17.08 -5.03 2.77
N LEU A 294 18.10 -4.48 2.15
CA LEU A 294 18.81 -5.16 1.06
C LEU A 294 19.54 -6.43 1.54
N ALA A 295 20.08 -6.41 2.76
CA ALA A 295 20.64 -7.62 3.37
C ALA A 295 19.56 -8.68 3.61
N PHE A 296 18.40 -8.29 4.14
CA PHE A 296 17.23 -9.15 4.31
C PHE A 296 16.79 -9.77 2.97
N LEU A 297 16.55 -8.95 1.95
CA LEU A 297 16.10 -9.44 0.64
C LEU A 297 17.13 -10.42 0.01
N ARG A 298 18.42 -10.12 0.09
CA ARG A 298 19.46 -11.07 -0.40
C ARG A 298 19.43 -12.40 0.33
N ARG A 299 19.18 -12.40 1.64
CA ARG A 299 19.16 -13.61 2.44
C ARG A 299 17.85 -14.39 2.28
N GLU A 300 16.71 -13.71 2.28
CA GLU A 300 15.39 -14.32 2.41
C GLU A 300 14.61 -14.46 1.09
N SER A 301 15.05 -13.85 -0.03
CA SER A 301 14.36 -14.05 -1.32
C SER A 301 14.18 -15.53 -1.69
N PRO A 302 15.13 -16.44 -1.46
CA PRO A 302 14.91 -17.86 -1.71
C PRO A 302 13.78 -18.46 -0.85
N THR A 303 13.70 -18.07 0.44
CA THR A 303 12.62 -18.50 1.34
C THR A 303 11.28 -17.94 0.86
N LEU A 304 11.21 -16.64 0.56
CA LEU A 304 10.00 -15.99 0.06
C LEU A 304 9.50 -16.60 -1.26
N ASN A 305 10.43 -16.96 -2.15
CA ASN A 305 10.09 -17.65 -3.40
C ASN A 305 9.50 -19.05 -3.17
N ALA A 306 9.99 -19.75 -2.15
CA ALA A 306 9.52 -21.09 -1.82
C ALA A 306 8.11 -21.10 -1.19
N LEU A 307 7.60 -19.97 -0.70
CA LEU A 307 6.27 -19.89 -0.08
C LEU A 307 5.11 -20.13 -1.06
N GLY A 308 5.31 -19.92 -2.36
CA GLY A 308 4.22 -20.02 -3.34
C GLY A 308 3.13 -18.98 -3.19
N ILE A 309 3.43 -17.85 -2.52
CA ILE A 309 2.51 -16.73 -2.30
C ILE A 309 2.72 -15.69 -3.41
N PRO A 310 1.65 -15.19 -4.08
CA PRO A 310 1.75 -14.03 -4.95
C PRO A 310 1.96 -12.75 -4.13
N PHE A 311 2.97 -11.96 -4.52
CA PHE A 311 3.26 -10.65 -3.94
C PHE A 311 2.90 -9.57 -4.94
N PHE A 312 2.11 -8.60 -4.50
CA PHE A 312 1.73 -7.45 -5.30
C PHE A 312 2.29 -6.19 -4.66
N THR A 313 3.01 -5.38 -5.45
CA THR A 313 3.59 -4.14 -4.94
C THR A 313 2.97 -2.92 -5.62
N VAL A 314 2.82 -1.85 -4.86
CA VAL A 314 2.38 -0.55 -5.34
C VAL A 314 3.33 0.51 -4.80
N SER A 315 3.72 1.48 -5.60
CA SER A 315 4.52 2.63 -5.18
C SER A 315 3.76 3.94 -5.35
N GLY A 316 4.12 4.96 -4.58
CA GLY A 316 3.67 6.32 -4.77
C GLY A 316 4.68 7.15 -5.57
N ALA A 317 4.21 8.23 -6.18
CA ALA A 317 5.05 9.26 -6.76
C ALA A 317 4.35 10.62 -6.65
N THR A 318 5.09 11.62 -6.21
CA THR A 318 4.59 12.98 -5.97
C THR A 318 5.54 14.04 -6.47
N SER A 319 5.11 15.29 -6.45
CA SER A 319 5.98 16.43 -6.71
C SER A 319 6.23 17.23 -5.42
N PRO A 320 7.31 18.02 -5.34
CA PRO A 320 7.59 18.87 -4.18
C PRO A 320 6.48 19.86 -3.83
N LEU A 321 5.59 20.18 -4.79
CA LEU A 321 4.46 21.09 -4.59
C LEU A 321 3.23 20.41 -3.98
N GLU A 322 3.27 19.09 -3.86
CA GLU A 322 2.16 18.25 -3.40
C GLU A 322 2.45 17.62 -2.03
N VAL A 323 3.54 18.00 -1.37
CA VAL A 323 3.93 17.46 -0.07
C VAL A 323 3.78 18.48 1.06
N PRO A 324 3.62 18.04 2.31
CA PRO A 324 3.67 18.92 3.46
C PRO A 324 5.00 19.68 3.53
N ASN A 325 4.98 20.93 3.98
CA ASN A 325 6.17 21.79 4.01
C ASN A 325 7.36 21.17 4.73
N PHE A 326 7.13 20.46 5.82
CA PHE A 326 8.16 19.79 6.59
C PHE A 326 8.78 18.59 5.88
N GLN A 327 8.13 18.04 4.82
CA GLN A 327 8.62 16.96 3.98
C GLN A 327 9.28 17.46 2.68
N LEU A 328 9.26 18.76 2.42
CA LEU A 328 9.82 19.35 1.20
C LEU A 328 11.32 19.06 1.03
N ALA A 329 12.08 19.17 2.12
CA ALA A 329 13.53 18.94 2.09
C ALA A 329 13.85 17.46 1.78
N ASP A 330 13.12 16.53 2.39
CA ASP A 330 13.27 15.08 2.15
C ASP A 330 12.88 14.72 0.71
N THR A 331 11.76 15.23 0.23
CA THR A 331 11.31 15.03 -1.16
C THR A 331 12.36 15.51 -2.17
N LEU A 332 12.92 16.70 -1.98
CA LEU A 332 13.99 17.25 -2.83
C LEU A 332 15.30 16.46 -2.71
N SER A 333 15.59 15.91 -1.54
CA SER A 333 16.75 15.03 -1.33
C SER A 333 16.58 13.71 -2.09
N LEU A 334 15.40 13.12 -2.06
CA LEU A 334 15.09 11.88 -2.79
C LEU A 334 15.07 12.08 -4.30
N GLN A 335 14.72 13.26 -4.79
CA GLN A 335 14.76 13.59 -6.24
C GLN A 335 16.15 13.47 -6.86
N LYS A 336 17.22 13.49 -6.06
CA LYS A 336 18.58 13.25 -6.54
C LYS A 336 18.79 11.80 -7.03
N TYR A 337 17.98 10.87 -6.52
CA TYR A 337 18.04 9.47 -6.86
C TYR A 337 16.95 9.08 -7.86
N ASP A 338 15.72 9.55 -7.63
CA ASP A 338 14.58 9.35 -8.51
C ASP A 338 13.61 10.52 -8.40
N ALA A 339 13.28 11.14 -9.53
CA ALA A 339 12.29 12.21 -9.59
C ALA A 339 10.89 11.74 -9.19
N ASN A 340 10.62 10.45 -9.34
CA ASN A 340 9.35 9.80 -9.00
C ASN A 340 9.44 9.11 -7.64
N ASN A 341 9.49 9.87 -6.56
CA ASN A 341 9.42 9.37 -5.20
C ASN A 341 8.12 9.81 -4.53
N ASP A 342 7.77 9.17 -3.43
CA ASP A 342 6.56 9.47 -2.66
C ASP A 342 6.82 10.34 -1.42
N MET A 343 7.94 11.07 -1.36
CA MET A 343 8.51 11.85 -0.26
C MET A 343 9.20 11.02 0.86
N GLN A 344 9.04 9.71 0.89
CA GLN A 344 9.68 8.82 1.88
C GLN A 344 10.42 7.66 1.23
N LEU A 345 9.94 7.20 0.07
CA LEU A 345 10.46 6.05 -0.66
C LEU A 345 10.65 6.37 -2.13
N LEU A 346 11.67 5.76 -2.72
CA LEU A 346 11.78 5.63 -4.18
C LEU A 346 10.90 4.48 -4.66
N GLN A 347 10.51 4.51 -5.93
CA GLN A 347 9.76 3.40 -6.54
C GLN A 347 10.51 2.06 -6.43
N SER A 348 11.83 2.08 -6.65
CA SER A 348 12.67 0.89 -6.55
C SER A 348 12.71 0.29 -5.15
N GLN A 349 12.55 1.11 -4.11
CA GLN A 349 12.52 0.67 -2.71
C GLN A 349 11.19 0.01 -2.34
N ALA A 350 10.09 0.38 -3.02
CA ALA A 350 8.78 -0.21 -2.79
C ALA A 350 8.56 -1.52 -3.55
N ARG A 351 9.43 -1.88 -4.49
CA ARG A 351 9.34 -3.10 -5.30
C ARG A 351 9.97 -4.31 -4.61
N LEU A 352 9.60 -5.50 -5.09
CA LEU A 352 10.14 -6.81 -4.65
C LEU A 352 10.69 -7.58 -5.86
N ASP A 353 11.59 -6.94 -6.63
CA ASP A 353 12.08 -7.49 -7.90
C ASP A 353 12.92 -8.78 -7.72
N THR A 354 13.37 -9.09 -6.50
CA THR A 354 14.09 -10.32 -6.16
C THR A 354 13.16 -11.50 -5.85
N VAL A 355 11.85 -11.27 -5.77
CA VAL A 355 10.85 -12.32 -5.53
C VAL A 355 10.16 -12.65 -6.85
N GLU A 356 10.25 -13.93 -7.27
CA GLU A 356 9.80 -14.38 -8.59
C GLU A 356 8.32 -14.14 -8.86
N MET A 357 7.44 -14.43 -7.88
CA MET A 357 6.00 -14.18 -7.99
C MET A 357 5.60 -12.78 -7.50
N SER A 358 6.51 -11.80 -7.56
CA SER A 358 6.18 -10.42 -7.27
C SER A 358 5.82 -9.66 -8.55
N THR A 359 4.69 -8.95 -8.51
CA THR A 359 4.20 -8.07 -9.57
C THR A 359 4.06 -6.65 -9.08
N HIS A 360 4.70 -5.69 -9.75
CA HIS A 360 4.46 -4.27 -9.52
C HIS A 360 3.22 -3.83 -10.29
N LEU A 361 2.14 -3.50 -9.55
CA LEU A 361 0.82 -3.22 -10.14
C LEU A 361 0.72 -1.80 -10.70
N ALA A 362 1.20 -0.81 -9.95
CA ALA A 362 1.03 0.59 -10.32
C ALA A 362 2.00 1.53 -9.59
N VAL A 363 2.24 2.68 -10.23
CA VAL A 363 2.77 3.88 -9.60
C VAL A 363 1.60 4.85 -9.40
N LEU A 364 1.26 5.14 -8.15
CA LEU A 364 0.14 6.00 -7.79
C LEU A 364 0.59 7.46 -7.73
N HIS A 365 -0.24 8.37 -8.22
CA HIS A 365 0.00 9.80 -8.07
C HIS A 365 -0.50 10.28 -6.70
N GLY A 366 0.40 10.36 -5.76
CA GLY A 366 0.17 10.83 -4.40
C GLY A 366 1.44 10.66 -3.57
N HIS A 367 1.59 11.47 -2.53
CA HIS A 367 2.66 11.27 -1.58
C HIS A 367 2.35 10.07 -0.66
N HIS A 368 3.33 9.61 0.09
CA HIS A 368 3.28 8.39 0.91
C HIS A 368 2.03 8.29 1.78
N TRP A 369 1.55 9.40 2.34
CA TRP A 369 0.38 9.43 3.21
C TRP A 369 -0.95 9.61 2.46
N ASP A 370 -0.99 10.36 1.34
CA ASP A 370 -2.22 10.55 0.54
C ASP A 370 -2.83 9.24 0.09
N ILE A 371 -1.96 8.28 -0.29
CA ILE A 371 -2.41 6.99 -0.85
C ILE A 371 -2.92 6.02 0.21
N ALA A 372 -2.79 6.34 1.51
CA ALA A 372 -3.18 5.46 2.60
C ALA A 372 -3.98 6.15 3.71
N TYR A 373 -3.60 7.35 4.11
CA TYR A 373 -4.18 8.04 5.26
C TYR A 373 -5.33 8.96 4.86
N PRO A 374 -6.22 9.32 5.81
CA PRO A 374 -7.14 10.43 5.64
C PRO A 374 -6.40 11.74 5.32
N PRO A 375 -7.06 12.72 4.68
CA PRO A 375 -6.46 14.01 4.39
C PRO A 375 -5.94 14.70 5.65
N PHE A 376 -4.83 15.42 5.51
CA PHE A 376 -4.27 16.20 6.61
C PHE A 376 -5.26 17.23 7.16
N PRO A 377 -5.26 17.48 8.49
CA PRO A 377 -6.02 18.56 9.08
C PRO A 377 -5.69 19.90 8.41
N ARG A 378 -6.69 20.75 8.20
CA ARG A 378 -6.54 22.04 7.50
C ARG A 378 -5.43 22.93 8.05
N GLN A 379 -5.14 22.84 9.35
CA GLN A 379 -4.06 23.59 10.01
C GLN A 379 -2.67 23.19 9.48
N MET A 380 -2.51 21.94 9.00
CA MET A 380 -1.27 21.43 8.42
C MET A 380 -1.12 21.71 6.92
N GLN A 381 -2.19 22.17 6.28
CA GLN A 381 -2.22 22.50 4.85
C GLN A 381 -1.69 23.91 4.57
N LEU A 382 -1.39 24.71 5.60
CA LEU A 382 -0.89 26.06 5.46
C LEU A 382 0.45 26.06 4.69
N LEU A 383 0.49 26.77 3.57
CA LEU A 383 1.64 26.86 2.66
C LEU A 383 1.89 25.62 1.77
N SER A 384 1.04 24.64 1.78
CA SER A 384 1.10 23.48 0.88
C SER A 384 -0.13 23.46 -0.05
N PRO A 385 -0.06 24.12 -1.21
CA PRO A 385 -1.23 24.41 -2.04
C PRO A 385 -1.94 23.18 -2.59
N ASN A 386 -1.25 22.06 -2.70
CA ASN A 386 -1.76 20.83 -3.28
C ASN A 386 -1.74 19.63 -2.30
N LEU A 387 -1.67 19.91 -1.01
CA LEU A 387 -1.64 18.86 0.02
C LEU A 387 -2.94 18.04 0.09
N ASP A 388 -4.01 18.58 -0.46
CA ASP A 388 -5.32 17.93 -0.47
C ASP A 388 -5.51 17.16 -1.78
N ASN A 389 -4.88 15.98 -1.86
CA ASN A 389 -5.07 15.04 -2.96
C ASN A 389 -5.88 13.84 -2.48
N PRO A 390 -7.23 13.91 -2.46
CA PRO A 390 -8.06 12.81 -2.01
C PRO A 390 -7.95 11.62 -2.99
N PHE A 391 -6.88 10.84 -2.80
CA PHE A 391 -6.68 9.60 -3.53
C PHE A 391 -7.85 8.63 -3.26
N PRO A 392 -8.42 7.97 -4.29
CA PRO A 392 -9.58 7.10 -4.14
C PRO A 392 -9.20 5.74 -3.52
N LYS A 393 -8.89 5.72 -2.23
CA LYS A 393 -8.42 4.56 -1.47
C LYS A 393 -9.43 3.41 -1.44
N ARG A 394 -10.75 3.73 -1.41
CA ARG A 394 -11.79 2.72 -1.51
C ARG A 394 -11.66 1.92 -2.81
N ALA A 395 -11.52 2.61 -3.93
CA ALA A 395 -11.34 1.96 -5.24
C ALA A 395 -10.11 1.04 -5.26
N ALA A 396 -9.02 1.46 -4.61
CA ALA A 396 -7.82 0.64 -4.49
C ALA A 396 -8.04 -0.64 -3.68
N LEU A 397 -8.71 -0.55 -2.52
CA LEU A 397 -9.08 -1.72 -1.71
C LEU A 397 -9.99 -2.69 -2.47
N VAL A 398 -11.02 -2.15 -3.13
CA VAL A 398 -11.93 -2.97 -3.96
C VAL A 398 -11.16 -3.68 -5.08
N ALA A 399 -10.25 -2.96 -5.77
CA ALA A 399 -9.44 -3.54 -6.84
C ALA A 399 -8.49 -4.66 -6.35
N MET A 400 -8.02 -4.62 -5.08
CA MET A 400 -7.24 -5.72 -4.50
C MET A 400 -8.10 -6.99 -4.36
N TRP A 401 -9.31 -6.86 -3.83
CA TRP A 401 -10.25 -7.96 -3.69
C TRP A 401 -10.69 -8.54 -5.05
N GLN A 402 -11.02 -7.67 -6.00
CA GLN A 402 -11.41 -8.07 -7.35
C GLN A 402 -10.31 -8.84 -8.06
N LEU A 403 -9.05 -8.35 -8.01
CA LEU A 403 -7.91 -9.03 -8.62
C LEU A 403 -7.71 -10.42 -8.02
N THR A 404 -7.75 -10.55 -6.68
CA THR A 404 -7.57 -11.85 -6.01
C THR A 404 -8.73 -12.81 -6.31
N GLY A 405 -9.96 -12.30 -6.43
CA GLY A 405 -11.13 -13.08 -6.84
C GLY A 405 -11.03 -13.57 -8.29
N GLU A 406 -10.63 -12.70 -9.22
CA GLU A 406 -10.44 -13.09 -10.63
C GLU A 406 -9.36 -14.14 -10.83
N LEU A 407 -8.34 -14.13 -9.98
CA LEU A 407 -7.28 -15.15 -9.99
C LEU A 407 -7.71 -16.47 -9.31
N GLY A 408 -8.92 -16.53 -8.75
CA GLY A 408 -9.40 -17.71 -8.02
C GLY A 408 -8.64 -17.97 -6.70
N LEU A 409 -8.03 -16.93 -6.13
CA LEU A 409 -7.29 -17.03 -4.86
C LEU A 409 -8.20 -16.89 -3.64
N VAL A 410 -9.37 -16.28 -3.82
CA VAL A 410 -10.41 -16.07 -2.79
C VAL A 410 -11.61 -16.96 -3.12
N GLU A 411 -12.12 -17.68 -2.10
CA GLU A 411 -13.29 -18.56 -2.17
C GLU A 411 -14.45 -18.03 -1.30
#